data_1d88c5bd6467cc35c3de0d48f76149cd
#
_entry.id   1d88c5bd6467cc35c3de0d48f76149cd
#
_cell.length_a   1.000
_cell.length_b   1.000
_cell.length_c   1.000
_cell.angle_alpha   90.00
_cell.angle_beta   90.00
_cell.angle_gamma   90.00
#
_symmetry.space_group_name_H-M   'P 1'
#
loop_
_entity.id
_entity.type
_entity.pdbx_description
1 polymer ?
#
loop_
_entity_poly.entity_id
_entity_poly.type
_entity_poly.pdbx_seq_one_letter_code
_entity_poly.pdbx_strand_id
1 'polypeptide(L)'
;TITVHMNRKSTVFTHTVVLKLGSYSYTIGTGVTDNISLDTDRIASSLYAQMPNSNEMTGEIAVTTYSGSTVIGTSSCAIIAHVVNSNPTFDVAYEDSNSKTVAITGDNQHIIRNNSTLKISVSNAQALNSATLKSITAVVNGNAYTGSLNGSTGTINVGVVNVSHDTEVTVKLTDSRGNEGIRKITV
;
A
#
# COMPACT_ATOMS: atom_id res chain seq x y z
N THR A 1 -3.67 -13.58 -13.21
CA THR A 1 -4.68 -14.58 -13.68
C THR A 1 -4.61 -15.84 -12.84
N ILE A 2 -5.76 -16.39 -12.42
CA ILE A 2 -5.91 -17.70 -11.76
C ILE A 2 -6.56 -18.65 -12.76
N THR A 3 -5.98 -19.86 -12.95
CA THR A 3 -6.58 -20.91 -13.75
C THR A 3 -6.96 -22.09 -12.86
N VAL A 4 -8.20 -22.51 -12.92
CA VAL A 4 -8.72 -23.68 -12.22
C VAL A 4 -8.80 -24.84 -13.22
N HIS A 5 -7.97 -25.85 -13.00
CA HIS A 5 -7.96 -27.04 -13.82
C HIS A 5 -8.99 -28.05 -13.31
N MET A 6 -9.88 -28.48 -14.21
CA MET A 6 -10.96 -29.40 -13.91
C MET A 6 -10.62 -30.81 -14.37
N ASN A 7 -10.86 -31.80 -13.49
CA ASN A 7 -10.81 -33.22 -13.87
C ASN A 7 -12.21 -33.81 -13.68
N ARG A 8 -13.08 -33.57 -14.67
CA ARG A 8 -14.47 -33.99 -14.63
C ARG A 8 -14.59 -35.48 -14.77
N LYS A 9 -15.16 -36.18 -13.76
CA LYS A 9 -15.29 -37.61 -13.71
C LYS A 9 -16.46 -38.16 -14.52
N SER A 10 -17.42 -37.34 -14.95
CA SER A 10 -18.56 -37.72 -15.76
C SER A 10 -18.99 -36.54 -16.65
N THR A 11 -19.48 -36.85 -17.85
CA THR A 11 -19.97 -35.84 -18.82
C THR A 11 -21.25 -35.14 -18.36
N VAL A 12 -22.00 -35.75 -17.41
CA VAL A 12 -23.21 -35.15 -16.84
C VAL A 12 -22.93 -34.15 -15.72
N PHE A 13 -21.68 -34.08 -15.20
CA PHE A 13 -21.32 -33.16 -14.12
C PHE A 13 -21.01 -31.79 -14.65
N THR A 14 -21.53 -30.78 -13.93
CA THR A 14 -21.17 -29.38 -14.09
C THR A 14 -20.67 -28.82 -12.77
N HIS A 15 -19.94 -27.69 -12.83
CA HIS A 15 -19.31 -27.14 -11.64
C HIS A 15 -19.65 -25.65 -11.48
N THR A 16 -19.77 -25.20 -10.24
CA THR A 16 -19.72 -23.78 -9.87
C THR A 16 -18.40 -23.54 -9.18
N VAL A 17 -17.64 -22.54 -9.64
CA VAL A 17 -16.31 -22.19 -9.13
C VAL A 17 -16.39 -20.81 -8.48
N VAL A 18 -15.99 -20.74 -7.21
CA VAL A 18 -16.07 -19.53 -6.40
C VAL A 18 -14.72 -19.25 -5.75
N LEU A 19 -14.23 -18.02 -5.92
CA LEU A 19 -13.11 -17.48 -5.15
C LEU A 19 -13.65 -16.85 -3.88
N LYS A 20 -13.01 -17.12 -2.74
CA LYS A 20 -13.31 -16.48 -1.46
C LYS A 20 -12.02 -15.92 -0.84
N LEU A 21 -12.08 -14.68 -0.36
CA LEU A 21 -10.99 -14.02 0.36
C LEU A 21 -11.60 -13.12 1.43
N GLY A 22 -11.35 -13.43 2.71
CA GLY A 22 -12.02 -12.73 3.81
C GLY A 22 -13.53 -12.82 3.72
N SER A 23 -14.21 -11.68 3.70
CA SER A 23 -15.66 -11.59 3.49
C SER A 23 -16.08 -11.50 2.01
N TYR A 24 -15.13 -11.34 1.11
CA TYR A 24 -15.38 -11.23 -0.33
C TYR A 24 -15.53 -12.59 -0.98
N SER A 25 -16.57 -12.74 -1.79
CA SER A 25 -16.84 -13.93 -2.59
C SER A 25 -17.14 -13.55 -4.03
N TYR A 26 -16.49 -14.23 -4.98
CA TYR A 26 -16.67 -13.99 -6.41
C TYR A 26 -16.88 -15.30 -7.16
N THR A 27 -18.01 -15.40 -7.85
CA THR A 27 -18.29 -16.56 -8.71
C THR A 27 -17.52 -16.44 -10.03
N ILE A 28 -16.53 -17.30 -10.22
CA ILE A 28 -15.70 -17.34 -11.44
C ILE A 28 -16.53 -17.89 -12.60
N GLY A 29 -17.34 -18.92 -12.33
CA GLY A 29 -18.25 -19.49 -13.34
C GLY A 29 -19.24 -20.47 -12.76
N THR A 30 -20.37 -20.64 -13.48
CA THR A 30 -21.42 -21.62 -13.20
C THR A 30 -21.63 -22.49 -14.43
N GLY A 31 -22.04 -23.73 -14.23
CA GLY A 31 -22.21 -24.71 -15.32
C GLY A 31 -20.90 -25.08 -16.03
N VAL A 32 -19.77 -24.88 -15.35
CA VAL A 32 -18.43 -25.11 -15.89
C VAL A 32 -18.23 -26.61 -16.14
N THR A 33 -17.74 -26.95 -17.33
CA THR A 33 -17.48 -28.35 -17.76
C THR A 33 -16.03 -28.62 -18.08
N ASP A 34 -15.20 -27.56 -18.11
CA ASP A 34 -13.78 -27.62 -18.47
C ASP A 34 -12.99 -26.60 -17.61
N ASN A 35 -11.71 -26.45 -17.87
CA ASN A 35 -10.88 -25.45 -17.20
C ASN A 35 -11.47 -24.06 -17.29
N ILE A 36 -11.31 -23.27 -16.23
CA ILE A 36 -11.78 -21.88 -16.20
C ILE A 36 -10.70 -20.98 -15.66
N SER A 37 -10.58 -19.77 -16.22
CA SER A 37 -9.62 -18.76 -15.78
C SER A 37 -10.32 -17.48 -15.33
N LEU A 38 -9.74 -16.85 -14.32
CA LEU A 38 -10.12 -15.53 -13.81
C LEU A 38 -8.97 -14.57 -14.03
N ASP A 39 -9.22 -13.47 -14.70
CA ASP A 39 -8.37 -12.31 -14.67
C ASP A 39 -8.61 -11.54 -13.36
N THR A 40 -7.64 -11.60 -12.45
CA THR A 40 -7.74 -11.00 -11.11
C THR A 40 -7.72 -9.48 -11.12
N ASP A 41 -7.23 -8.83 -12.19
CA ASP A 41 -7.21 -7.37 -12.30
C ASP A 41 -8.63 -6.78 -12.29
N ARG A 42 -9.61 -7.55 -12.79
CA ARG A 42 -11.03 -7.17 -12.79
C ARG A 42 -11.63 -7.00 -11.40
N ILE A 43 -11.08 -7.67 -10.41
CA ILE A 43 -11.57 -7.69 -9.02
C ILE A 43 -10.53 -7.24 -8.02
N ALA A 44 -9.40 -6.69 -8.49
CA ALA A 44 -8.24 -6.34 -7.68
C ALA A 44 -8.60 -5.40 -6.51
N SER A 45 -9.41 -4.36 -6.75
CA SER A 45 -9.85 -3.42 -5.71
C SER A 45 -10.63 -4.11 -4.58
N SER A 46 -11.50 -5.07 -4.94
CA SER A 46 -12.28 -5.84 -3.95
C SER A 46 -11.38 -6.79 -3.16
N LEU A 47 -10.36 -7.38 -3.79
CA LEU A 47 -9.37 -8.22 -3.11
C LEU A 47 -8.50 -7.39 -2.17
N TYR A 48 -8.01 -6.22 -2.61
CA TYR A 48 -7.20 -5.32 -1.78
C TYR A 48 -7.97 -4.79 -0.56
N ALA A 49 -9.28 -4.55 -0.71
CA ALA A 49 -10.14 -4.13 0.39
C ALA A 49 -10.23 -5.17 1.52
N GLN A 50 -9.96 -6.45 1.25
CA GLN A 50 -9.88 -7.49 2.28
C GLN A 50 -8.54 -7.46 3.05
N MET A 51 -7.53 -6.75 2.54
CA MET A 51 -6.17 -6.73 3.08
C MET A 51 -5.68 -5.32 3.41
N PRO A 52 -6.43 -4.47 4.14
CA PRO A 52 -6.02 -3.08 4.38
C PRO A 52 -4.77 -2.95 5.26
N ASN A 53 -4.47 -3.97 6.05
CA ASN A 53 -3.39 -3.99 7.05
C ASN A 53 -2.38 -5.14 6.84
N SER A 54 -2.46 -5.86 5.74
CA SER A 54 -1.55 -6.97 5.42
C SER A 54 -1.21 -6.98 3.94
N ASN A 55 0.01 -7.40 3.60
CA ASN A 55 0.44 -7.60 2.23
C ASN A 55 0.03 -8.98 1.67
N GLU A 56 -0.48 -9.87 2.53
CA GLU A 56 -0.96 -11.19 2.11
C GLU A 56 -2.14 -11.66 2.94
N MET A 57 -2.96 -12.54 2.36
CA MET A 57 -4.10 -13.17 3.00
C MET A 57 -4.37 -14.54 2.36
N THR A 58 -4.67 -15.52 3.20
CA THR A 58 -5.12 -16.83 2.73
C THR A 58 -6.60 -16.76 2.35
N GLY A 59 -6.91 -17.27 1.18
CA GLY A 59 -8.25 -17.48 0.66
C GLY A 59 -8.45 -18.90 0.15
N GLU A 60 -9.54 -19.14 -0.55
CA GLU A 60 -9.84 -20.44 -1.16
C GLU A 60 -10.50 -20.31 -2.54
N ILE A 61 -10.28 -21.29 -3.38
CA ILE A 61 -11.10 -21.58 -4.55
C ILE A 61 -11.96 -22.78 -4.19
N ALA A 62 -13.27 -22.61 -4.15
CA ALA A 62 -14.25 -23.66 -3.90
C ALA A 62 -14.90 -24.10 -5.21
N VAL A 63 -15.04 -25.40 -5.40
CA VAL A 63 -15.67 -26.03 -6.57
C VAL A 63 -16.82 -26.89 -6.09
N THR A 64 -18.04 -26.51 -6.42
CA THR A 64 -19.24 -27.32 -6.15
C THR A 64 -19.66 -28.05 -7.40
N THR A 65 -19.80 -29.37 -7.31
CA THR A 65 -20.16 -30.27 -8.41
C THR A 65 -21.64 -30.58 -8.36
N TYR A 66 -22.28 -30.56 -9.52
CA TYR A 66 -23.70 -30.83 -9.72
C TYR A 66 -23.90 -31.98 -10.73
N SER A 67 -24.97 -32.75 -10.51
CA SER A 67 -25.59 -33.62 -11.52
C SER A 67 -27.02 -33.08 -11.76
N GLY A 68 -27.23 -32.45 -12.90
CA GLY A 68 -28.42 -31.62 -13.09
C GLY A 68 -28.51 -30.49 -12.04
N SER A 69 -29.55 -30.46 -11.23
CA SER A 69 -29.72 -29.49 -10.12
C SER A 69 -29.26 -30.03 -8.77
N THR A 70 -28.81 -31.28 -8.69
CA THR A 70 -28.43 -31.93 -7.43
C THR A 70 -26.95 -31.69 -7.14
N VAL A 71 -26.65 -31.18 -5.94
CA VAL A 71 -25.26 -31.05 -5.45
C VAL A 71 -24.70 -32.44 -5.15
N ILE A 72 -23.59 -32.78 -5.78
CA ILE A 72 -22.86 -34.03 -5.56
C ILE A 72 -21.82 -33.87 -4.46
N GLY A 73 -21.15 -32.71 -4.42
CA GLY A 73 -20.14 -32.41 -3.41
C GLY A 73 -19.43 -31.10 -3.69
N THR A 74 -18.62 -30.67 -2.72
CA THR A 74 -17.77 -29.49 -2.82
C THR A 74 -16.35 -29.86 -2.44
N SER A 75 -15.39 -29.33 -3.18
CA SER A 75 -13.96 -29.39 -2.88
C SER A 75 -13.38 -28.00 -2.88
N SER A 76 -12.34 -27.77 -2.12
CA SER A 76 -11.65 -26.46 -2.12
C SER A 76 -10.14 -26.61 -2.12
N CYS A 77 -9.46 -25.57 -2.59
CA CYS A 77 -8.01 -25.43 -2.59
C CYS A 77 -7.67 -24.07 -1.98
N ALA A 78 -6.75 -24.06 -1.03
CA ALA A 78 -6.23 -22.82 -0.46
C ALA A 78 -5.41 -22.04 -1.50
N ILE A 79 -5.53 -20.72 -1.45
CA ILE A 79 -4.71 -19.78 -2.22
C ILE A 79 -4.13 -18.73 -1.27
N ILE A 80 -3.04 -18.09 -1.68
CA ILE A 80 -2.50 -16.92 -1.00
C ILE A 80 -2.60 -15.74 -1.97
N ALA A 81 -3.33 -14.71 -1.55
CA ALA A 81 -3.39 -13.44 -2.26
C ALA A 81 -2.28 -12.52 -1.76
N HIS A 82 -1.58 -11.84 -2.67
CA HIS A 82 -0.55 -10.87 -2.34
C HIS A 82 -0.91 -9.50 -2.92
N VAL A 83 -0.63 -8.44 -2.14
CA VAL A 83 -0.69 -7.06 -2.63
C VAL A 83 0.67 -6.70 -3.22
N VAL A 84 0.69 -6.20 -4.45
CA VAL A 84 1.91 -5.79 -5.15
C VAL A 84 1.88 -4.28 -5.46
N ASN A 85 3.07 -3.68 -5.61
CA ASN A 85 3.23 -2.25 -5.99
C ASN A 85 2.41 -1.31 -5.10
N SER A 86 2.47 -1.50 -3.79
CA SER A 86 1.64 -0.80 -2.82
C SER A 86 2.38 0.20 -1.93
N ASN A 87 3.65 0.55 -2.25
CA ASN A 87 4.38 1.55 -1.49
C ASN A 87 3.68 2.90 -1.57
N PRO A 88 3.47 3.60 -0.44
CA PRO A 88 2.83 4.91 -0.44
C PRO A 88 3.68 5.93 -1.21
N THR A 89 3.00 6.91 -1.80
CA THR A 89 3.63 7.99 -2.57
C THR A 89 3.40 9.34 -1.91
N PHE A 90 4.30 10.28 -2.11
CA PHE A 90 4.20 11.64 -1.56
C PHE A 90 5.22 12.57 -2.22
N ASP A 91 5.01 13.87 -2.07
CA ASP A 91 5.97 14.92 -2.37
C ASP A 91 6.54 15.48 -1.06
N VAL A 92 7.76 16.04 -1.13
CA VAL A 92 8.45 16.59 0.01
C VAL A 92 9.08 17.94 -0.33
N ALA A 93 8.97 18.86 0.60
CA ALA A 93 9.65 20.15 0.58
C ALA A 93 10.19 20.47 1.98
N TYR A 94 11.14 21.41 2.06
CA TYR A 94 11.64 21.90 3.34
C TYR A 94 11.63 23.43 3.37
N GLU A 95 11.70 23.94 4.57
CA GLU A 95 11.86 25.38 4.81
C GLU A 95 12.62 25.65 6.12
N ASP A 96 13.31 26.78 6.17
CA ASP A 96 13.69 27.41 7.41
C ASP A 96 12.48 28.16 8.00
N SER A 97 12.00 27.71 9.15
CA SER A 97 10.87 28.33 9.85
C SER A 97 11.29 29.41 10.86
N ASN A 98 12.60 29.74 10.98
CA ASN A 98 13.10 30.81 11.82
C ASN A 98 13.07 32.17 11.07
N SER A 99 12.15 33.04 11.43
CA SER A 99 11.98 34.32 10.76
C SER A 99 13.23 35.22 10.80
N LYS A 100 14.11 35.06 11.80
CA LYS A 100 15.34 35.87 11.91
C LYS A 100 16.38 35.43 10.86
N THR A 101 16.55 34.12 10.65
CA THR A 101 17.47 33.61 9.64
C THR A 101 16.92 33.84 8.23
N VAL A 102 15.63 33.71 8.02
CA VAL A 102 14.94 34.04 6.76
C VAL A 102 15.11 35.51 6.41
N ALA A 103 15.04 36.43 7.39
CA ALA A 103 15.28 37.83 7.14
C ALA A 103 16.75 38.15 6.75
N ILE A 104 17.71 37.35 7.18
CA ILE A 104 19.14 37.47 6.82
C ILE A 104 19.41 36.91 5.43
N THR A 105 18.87 35.73 5.13
CA THR A 105 19.10 35.04 3.85
C THR A 105 18.26 35.58 2.69
N GLY A 106 17.15 36.21 2.99
CA GLY A 106 16.20 36.77 2.02
C GLY A 106 15.15 35.74 1.56
N ASP A 107 15.25 34.44 1.97
CA ASP A 107 14.28 33.42 1.69
C ASP A 107 14.34 32.31 2.75
N ASN A 108 13.44 31.32 2.65
CA ASN A 108 13.34 30.19 3.57
C ASN A 108 13.96 28.90 3.05
N GLN A 109 14.72 28.94 1.95
CA GLN A 109 15.38 27.76 1.37
C GLN A 109 16.87 27.66 1.75
N HIS A 110 17.43 28.75 2.31
CA HIS A 110 18.81 28.77 2.78
C HIS A 110 18.88 28.49 4.27
N ILE A 111 19.69 27.51 4.64
CA ILE A 111 19.86 27.05 6.03
C ILE A 111 21.14 27.62 6.62
N ILE A 112 21.04 28.36 7.73
CA ILE A 112 22.17 28.87 8.50
C ILE A 112 22.46 27.90 9.64
N ARG A 113 23.66 27.31 9.62
CA ARG A 113 24.13 26.36 10.63
C ARG A 113 23.89 26.88 12.06
N ASN A 114 23.31 26.02 12.91
CA ASN A 114 23.00 26.28 14.32
C ASN A 114 22.02 27.44 14.58
N ASN A 115 21.40 28.00 13.55
CA ASN A 115 20.45 29.10 13.67
C ASN A 115 19.12 28.83 12.98
N SER A 116 19.13 28.22 11.80
CA SER A 116 17.92 27.86 11.08
C SER A 116 17.13 26.77 11.80
N THR A 117 15.81 26.86 11.74
CA THR A 117 14.89 25.85 12.26
C THR A 117 14.28 25.08 11.08
N LEU A 118 14.80 23.91 10.82
CA LEU A 118 14.37 23.08 9.69
C LEU A 118 12.99 22.48 9.95
N LYS A 119 12.10 22.73 9.02
CA LYS A 119 10.77 22.11 8.93
C LYS A 119 10.64 21.42 7.58
N ILE A 120 10.16 20.19 7.59
CA ILE A 120 9.90 19.39 6.39
C ILE A 120 8.39 19.26 6.23
N SER A 121 7.90 19.55 5.03
CA SER A 121 6.50 19.43 4.66
C SER A 121 6.32 18.27 3.68
N VAL A 122 5.29 17.47 3.91
CA VAL A 122 4.85 16.38 3.04
C VAL A 122 3.50 16.78 2.44
N SER A 123 3.35 16.58 1.14
CA SER A 123 2.11 16.82 0.39
C SER A 123 1.81 15.67 -0.57
N ASN A 124 0.59 15.65 -1.12
CA ASN A 124 0.13 14.60 -2.03
C ASN A 124 0.38 13.17 -1.51
N ALA A 125 0.36 13.02 -0.18
CA ALA A 125 0.58 11.73 0.45
C ALA A 125 -0.60 10.78 0.19
N GLN A 126 -0.31 9.59 -0.35
CA GLN A 126 -1.30 8.59 -0.68
C GLN A 126 -0.79 7.20 -0.30
N ALA A 127 -1.62 6.45 0.42
CA ALA A 127 -1.48 5.01 0.50
C ALA A 127 -2.20 4.36 -0.70
N LEU A 128 -1.70 3.22 -1.16
CA LEU A 128 -2.21 2.53 -2.34
C LEU A 128 -2.99 1.28 -1.96
N ASN A 129 -3.82 0.79 -2.89
CA ASN A 129 -4.48 -0.52 -2.82
C ASN A 129 -5.24 -0.76 -1.51
N SER A 130 -6.06 0.22 -1.08
CA SER A 130 -6.89 0.18 0.15
C SER A 130 -6.13 0.23 1.48
N ALA A 131 -4.82 0.49 1.49
CA ALA A 131 -4.10 0.83 2.72
C ALA A 131 -4.43 2.25 3.19
N THR A 132 -4.07 2.57 4.41
CA THR A 132 -4.18 3.92 4.99
C THR A 132 -2.79 4.43 5.37
N LEU A 133 -2.61 5.75 5.40
CA LEU A 133 -1.37 6.36 5.88
C LEU A 133 -1.23 6.14 7.39
N LYS A 134 -0.03 5.81 7.85
CA LYS A 134 0.24 5.48 9.25
C LYS A 134 1.19 6.47 9.93
N SER A 135 2.34 6.76 9.33
CA SER A 135 3.36 7.63 9.94
C SER A 135 4.29 8.23 8.90
N ILE A 136 4.89 9.37 9.25
CA ILE A 136 6.02 9.97 8.53
C ILE A 136 7.21 10.15 9.46
N THR A 137 8.41 9.94 8.94
CA THR A 137 9.68 10.16 9.64
C THR A 137 10.70 10.78 8.70
N ALA A 138 11.64 11.52 9.27
CA ALA A 138 12.81 12.00 8.53
C ALA A 138 14.09 11.61 9.27
N VAL A 139 15.14 11.35 8.52
CA VAL A 139 16.49 11.18 9.06
C VAL A 139 17.35 12.32 8.56
N VAL A 140 17.92 13.09 9.51
CA VAL A 140 18.80 14.23 9.27
C VAL A 140 20.07 14.03 10.10
N ASN A 141 21.24 13.98 9.46
CA ASN A 141 22.51 13.73 10.14
C ASN A 141 22.47 12.49 11.07
N GLY A 142 21.82 11.40 10.63
CA GLY A 142 21.70 10.16 11.40
C GLY A 142 20.64 10.19 12.52
N ASN A 143 20.03 11.33 12.81
CA ASN A 143 18.97 11.44 13.81
C ASN A 143 17.59 11.31 13.16
N ALA A 144 16.72 10.53 13.80
CA ALA A 144 15.35 10.29 13.33
C ALA A 144 14.38 11.26 14.00
N TYR A 145 13.48 11.83 13.20
CA TYR A 145 12.42 12.75 13.62
C TYR A 145 11.07 12.23 13.16
N THR A 146 10.10 12.20 14.05
CA THR A 146 8.73 11.79 13.73
C THR A 146 7.87 13.01 13.47
N GLY A 147 7.08 12.96 12.41
CA GLY A 147 6.13 14.00 12.04
C GLY A 147 4.69 13.63 12.35
N SER A 148 3.80 14.56 12.04
CA SER A 148 2.35 14.38 12.09
C SER A 148 1.75 14.36 10.69
N LEU A 149 0.75 13.49 10.48
CA LEU A 149 -0.05 13.42 9.25
C LEU A 149 -1.41 14.05 9.48
N ASN A 150 -1.91 14.74 8.46
CA ASN A 150 -3.27 15.27 8.39
C ASN A 150 -3.81 15.05 6.96
N GLY A 151 -4.56 13.97 6.78
CA GLY A 151 -5.02 13.55 5.46
C GLY A 151 -3.84 13.28 4.52
N SER A 152 -3.80 13.99 3.39
CA SER A 152 -2.75 13.88 2.37
C SER A 152 -1.54 14.80 2.61
N THR A 153 -1.46 15.43 3.77
CA THR A 153 -0.36 16.33 4.14
C THR A 153 0.31 15.88 5.42
N GLY A 154 1.53 16.36 5.66
CA GLY A 154 2.24 16.08 6.90
C GLY A 154 3.34 17.11 7.17
N THR A 155 3.77 17.16 8.42
CA THR A 155 4.83 18.06 8.87
C THR A 155 5.78 17.34 9.82
N ILE A 156 7.08 17.54 9.63
CA ILE A 156 8.14 17.08 10.52
C ILE A 156 8.93 18.30 10.99
N ASN A 157 8.86 18.59 12.27
CA ASN A 157 9.64 19.65 12.88
C ASN A 157 10.99 19.08 13.35
N VAL A 158 12.05 19.39 12.62
CA VAL A 158 13.41 18.95 12.95
C VAL A 158 14.02 19.84 14.03
N GLY A 159 13.71 21.13 13.99
CA GLY A 159 14.29 22.13 14.92
C GLY A 159 15.59 22.71 14.39
N VAL A 160 16.41 23.22 15.31
CA VAL A 160 17.71 23.82 14.95
C VAL A 160 18.67 22.75 14.44
N VAL A 161 19.23 22.98 13.24
CA VAL A 161 20.08 22.01 12.55
C VAL A 161 21.54 22.45 12.52
N ASN A 162 22.43 21.47 12.74
CA ASN A 162 23.86 21.63 12.63
C ASN A 162 24.36 21.02 11.30
N VAL A 163 24.10 21.71 10.21
CA VAL A 163 24.56 21.33 8.87
C VAL A 163 25.69 22.29 8.44
N SER A 164 26.71 21.78 7.79
CA SER A 164 27.88 22.56 7.36
C SER A 164 28.08 22.60 5.86
N HIS A 165 27.34 21.81 5.13
CA HIS A 165 27.33 21.68 3.68
C HIS A 165 26.05 20.93 3.30
N ASP A 166 25.83 20.71 2.03
CA ASP A 166 24.67 19.97 1.53
C ASP A 166 24.47 18.68 2.32
N THR A 167 23.36 18.58 3.01
CA THR A 167 23.02 17.43 3.85
C THR A 167 21.84 16.69 3.25
N GLU A 168 22.03 15.39 3.00
CA GLU A 168 20.93 14.53 2.55
C GLU A 168 19.94 14.29 3.71
N VAL A 169 18.69 14.52 3.45
CA VAL A 169 17.58 14.18 4.34
C VAL A 169 16.75 13.09 3.68
N THR A 170 16.59 11.98 4.37
CA THR A 170 15.73 10.88 3.93
C THR A 170 14.39 10.96 4.64
N VAL A 171 13.31 11.12 3.87
CA VAL A 171 11.93 11.12 4.39
C VAL A 171 11.24 9.82 4.02
N LYS A 172 10.59 9.19 5.01
CA LYS A 172 9.83 7.96 4.86
C LYS A 172 8.37 8.16 5.22
N LEU A 173 7.49 7.68 4.37
CA LEU A 173 6.05 7.58 4.60
C LEU A 173 5.69 6.09 4.71
N THR A 174 5.05 5.69 5.80
CA THR A 174 4.67 4.30 6.06
C THR A 174 3.15 4.16 6.02
N ASP A 175 2.66 3.10 5.37
CA ASP A 175 1.25 2.76 5.33
C ASP A 175 0.83 1.74 6.42
N SER A 176 -0.46 1.39 6.46
CA SER A 176 -1.03 0.44 7.42
C SER A 176 -0.53 -1.00 7.24
N ARG A 177 0.01 -1.36 6.08
CA ARG A 177 0.64 -2.66 5.80
C ARG A 177 2.11 -2.70 6.19
N GLY A 178 2.72 -1.54 6.53
CA GLY A 178 4.14 -1.40 6.81
C GLY A 178 4.99 -1.16 5.55
N ASN A 179 4.38 -0.92 4.40
CA ASN A 179 5.12 -0.53 3.20
C ASN A 179 5.64 0.90 3.33
N GLU A 180 6.83 1.16 2.80
CA GLU A 180 7.49 2.45 2.90
C GLU A 180 7.64 3.12 1.54
N GLY A 181 7.17 4.35 1.42
CA GLY A 181 7.59 5.28 0.39
C GLY A 181 8.78 6.08 0.89
N ILE A 182 9.78 6.32 0.05
CA ILE A 182 11.02 7.02 0.42
C ILE A 182 11.25 8.18 -0.55
N ARG A 183 11.61 9.35 0.02
CA ARG A 183 12.09 10.52 -0.72
C ARG A 183 13.36 11.04 -0.07
N LYS A 184 14.27 11.51 -0.92
CA LYS A 184 15.52 12.16 -0.49
C LYS A 184 15.54 13.59 -1.00
N ILE A 185 15.92 14.51 -0.15
CA ILE A 185 16.13 15.92 -0.46
C ILE A 185 17.48 16.35 0.09
N THR A 186 18.05 17.41 -0.44
CA THR A 186 19.27 18.07 0.05
C THR A 186 18.90 19.40 0.69
N VAL A 187 19.41 19.67 1.88
CA VAL A 187 19.20 20.92 2.61
C VAL A 187 20.51 21.62 2.88
#